data_ac18cd0777035589714e5e7d17b67929
#
_entry.id   ac18cd0777035589714e5e7d17b67929
#
_cell.length_a   1.000
_cell.length_b   1.000
_cell.length_c   1.000
_cell.angle_alpha   90.00
_cell.angle_beta   90.00
_cell.angle_gamma   90.00
#
_symmetry.space_group_name_H-M   'P 1'
#
loop_
_entity.id
_entity.type
_entity.pdbx_description
1 polymer ?
#
loop_
_entity_poly.entity_id
_entity_poly.type
_entity_poly.pdbx_seq_one_letter_code
_entity_poly.pdbx_strand_id
1 'polypeptide(L)'
;MRRTGIRYRTRPDMAERNAELVAAVFAELKAAQPEGLRYLSLRLEDDTFIHVVETAADDGASPLPKLPAFAAFQSGIRERCAEPPVAKGATVVGNYRMLGEN
;
A
#
# COMPACT_ATOMS: atom_id res chain seq x y z
N MET A 1 -15.94 2.76 -7.31
CA MET A 1 -14.64 2.94 -6.64
C MET A 1 -14.55 2.00 -5.44
N ARG A 2 -13.39 1.39 -5.26
CA ARG A 2 -13.13 0.55 -4.09
C ARG A 2 -11.95 1.09 -3.30
N ARG A 3 -12.08 1.12 -1.99
CA ARG A 3 -11.00 1.49 -1.07
C ARG A 3 -10.65 0.28 -0.22
N THR A 4 -9.36 -0.04 -0.12
CA THR A 4 -8.88 -1.21 0.63
C THR A 4 -7.82 -0.76 1.62
N GLY A 5 -7.92 -1.26 2.85
CA GLY A 5 -6.89 -1.08 3.86
C GLY A 5 -6.12 -2.38 4.01
N ILE A 6 -4.79 -2.29 4.04
CA ILE A 6 -3.91 -3.45 4.21
C ILE A 6 -3.01 -3.16 5.39
N ARG A 7 -2.92 -4.11 6.33
CA ARG A 7 -2.08 -3.98 7.51
C ARG A 7 -1.19 -5.20 7.65
N TYR A 8 0.08 -4.96 7.94
CA TYR A 8 1.03 -6.01 8.29
C TYR A 8 2.10 -5.41 9.18
N ARG A 9 2.84 -6.27 9.89
CA ARG A 9 3.97 -5.82 10.68
C ARG A 9 5.20 -6.61 10.27
N THR A 10 6.29 -5.91 9.95
CA THR A 10 7.53 -6.56 9.57
C THR A 10 8.31 -7.00 10.82
N ARG A 11 9.23 -7.92 10.61
CA ARG A 11 10.26 -8.21 11.61
C ARG A 11 11.17 -6.98 11.73
N PRO A 12 11.71 -6.67 12.92
CA PRO A 12 12.55 -5.48 13.09
C PRO A 12 13.75 -5.44 12.14
N ASP A 13 14.35 -6.59 11.86
CA ASP A 13 15.52 -6.67 10.98
C ASP A 13 15.19 -6.51 9.50
N MET A 14 13.90 -6.49 9.14
CA MET A 14 13.45 -6.37 7.77
C MET A 14 12.66 -5.08 7.49
N ALA A 15 12.45 -4.25 8.51
CA ALA A 15 11.62 -3.05 8.36
C ALA A 15 12.20 -2.06 7.36
N GLU A 16 13.51 -1.80 7.41
CA GLU A 16 14.14 -0.88 6.48
C GLU A 16 14.09 -1.40 5.05
N ARG A 17 14.34 -2.69 4.86
CA ARG A 17 14.25 -3.31 3.53
C ARG A 17 12.84 -3.18 2.97
N ASN A 18 11.83 -3.42 3.82
CA ASN A 18 10.44 -3.27 3.39
C ASN A 18 10.12 -1.83 2.99
N ALA A 19 10.59 -0.86 3.77
CA ALA A 19 10.39 0.55 3.45
C ALA A 19 11.03 0.93 2.11
N GLU A 20 12.22 0.40 1.82
CA GLU A 20 12.88 0.63 0.53
C GLU A 20 12.06 0.06 -0.63
N LEU A 21 11.52 -1.15 -0.46
CA LEU A 21 10.70 -1.77 -1.50
C LEU A 21 9.41 -0.99 -1.74
N VAL A 22 8.80 -0.48 -0.68
CA VAL A 22 7.61 0.39 -0.79
C VAL A 22 7.97 1.69 -1.51
N ALA A 23 9.09 2.33 -1.14
CA ALA A 23 9.53 3.57 -1.77
C ALA A 23 9.74 3.39 -3.29
N ALA A 24 10.26 2.24 -3.70
CA ALA A 24 10.45 1.94 -5.12
C ALA A 24 9.11 1.85 -5.87
N VAL A 25 8.07 1.32 -5.23
CA VAL A 25 6.72 1.30 -5.82
C VAL A 25 6.25 2.73 -6.09
N PHE A 26 6.41 3.62 -5.10
CA PHE A 26 5.97 5.01 -5.26
C PHE A 26 6.78 5.77 -6.30
N ALA A 27 8.09 5.49 -6.42
CA ALA A 27 8.90 6.09 -7.47
C ALA A 27 8.38 5.70 -8.86
N GLU A 28 8.02 4.44 -9.03
CA GLU A 28 7.46 3.93 -10.29
C GLU A 28 6.09 4.54 -10.58
N LEU A 29 5.25 4.69 -9.54
CA LEU A 29 3.94 5.31 -9.68
C LEU A 29 4.06 6.78 -10.12
N LYS A 30 5.01 7.51 -9.55
CA LYS A 30 5.23 8.91 -9.92
C LYS A 30 5.69 9.05 -11.36
N ALA A 31 6.48 8.09 -11.84
CA ALA A 31 6.95 8.10 -13.22
C ALA A 31 5.84 7.69 -14.20
N ALA A 32 5.06 6.67 -13.88
CA ALA A 32 4.04 6.13 -14.77
C ALA A 32 2.72 6.88 -14.72
N GLN A 33 2.38 7.47 -13.58
CA GLN A 33 1.13 8.21 -13.35
C GLN A 33 -0.11 7.46 -13.84
N PRO A 34 -0.33 6.21 -13.40
CA PRO A 34 -1.49 5.47 -13.88
C PRO A 34 -2.79 6.10 -13.39
N GLU A 35 -3.80 6.10 -14.24
CA GLU A 35 -5.10 6.65 -13.88
C GLU A 35 -5.90 5.65 -13.04
N GLY A 36 -6.85 6.17 -12.27
CA GLY A 36 -7.78 5.34 -11.50
C GLY A 36 -7.17 4.69 -10.27
N LEU A 37 -6.05 5.22 -9.79
CA LEU A 37 -5.38 4.69 -8.61
C LEU A 37 -4.94 5.83 -7.69
N ARG A 38 -5.24 5.67 -6.39
CA ARG A 38 -4.70 6.53 -5.33
C ARG A 38 -4.15 5.59 -4.26
N TYR A 39 -2.98 5.92 -3.73
CA TYR A 39 -2.26 5.00 -2.87
C TYR A 39 -1.52 5.77 -1.79
N LEU A 40 -1.62 5.30 -0.55
CA LEU A 40 -0.93 5.86 0.61
C LEU A 40 -0.31 4.71 1.40
N SER A 41 0.92 4.89 1.85
CA SER A 41 1.57 3.93 2.74
C SER A 41 2.10 4.65 3.97
N LEU A 42 1.85 4.08 5.13
CA LEU A 42 2.30 4.59 6.41
C LEU A 42 3.12 3.53 7.13
N ARG A 43 4.16 3.96 7.84
CA ARG A 43 4.92 3.10 8.75
C ARG A 43 4.73 3.62 10.16
N LEU A 44 4.24 2.77 11.05
CA LEU A 44 4.07 3.12 12.45
C LEU A 44 5.38 2.84 13.20
N GLU A 45 5.49 3.34 14.43
CA GLU A 45 6.71 3.25 15.22
C GLU A 45 7.11 1.82 15.57
N ASP A 46 6.15 0.89 15.57
CA ASP A 46 6.39 -0.52 15.89
C ASP A 46 6.63 -1.38 14.65
N ASP A 47 6.95 -0.73 13.50
CA ASP A 47 7.16 -1.39 12.21
C ASP A 47 5.90 -2.03 11.62
N THR A 48 4.73 -1.58 12.06
CA THR A 48 3.47 -1.87 11.39
C THR A 48 3.37 -0.98 10.16
N PHE A 49 3.06 -1.57 9.02
CA PHE A 49 2.80 -0.82 7.78
C PHE A 49 1.31 -0.84 7.48
N ILE A 50 0.79 0.30 7.10
CA ILE A 50 -0.62 0.44 6.71
C ILE A 50 -0.64 1.03 5.31
N HIS A 51 -1.29 0.34 4.39
CA HIS A 51 -1.49 0.81 3.03
C HIS A 51 -2.98 1.07 2.82
N VAL A 52 -3.30 2.18 2.17
CA VAL A 52 -4.66 2.48 1.74
C VAL A 52 -4.62 2.63 0.23
N VAL A 53 -5.41 1.84 -0.46
CA VAL A 53 -5.47 1.82 -1.92
C VAL A 53 -6.89 2.13 -2.36
N GLU A 54 -7.04 3.12 -3.25
CA GLU A 54 -8.30 3.41 -3.90
C GLU A 54 -8.18 3.07 -5.38
N THR A 55 -9.13 2.29 -5.90
CA THR A 55 -9.19 1.95 -7.31
C THR A 55 -10.50 2.45 -7.90
N ALA A 56 -10.46 2.87 -9.16
CA ALA A 56 -11.66 3.35 -9.84
C ALA A 56 -12.67 2.21 -10.06
N ALA A 57 -12.17 0.99 -10.31
CA ALA A 57 -13.02 -0.18 -10.52
C ALA A 57 -13.56 -0.70 -9.19
N ASP A 58 -14.84 -1.09 -9.18
CA ASP A 58 -15.49 -1.59 -7.97
C ASP A 58 -15.00 -2.97 -7.55
N ASP A 59 -14.41 -3.71 -8.47
CA ASP A 59 -13.84 -5.04 -8.16
C ASP A 59 -12.42 -4.96 -7.62
N GLY A 60 -11.87 -3.75 -7.49
CA GLY A 60 -10.51 -3.56 -6.98
C GLY A 60 -9.42 -3.77 -8.03
N ALA A 61 -9.77 -3.93 -9.29
CA ALA A 61 -8.76 -4.06 -10.34
C ALA A 61 -7.90 -2.80 -10.40
N SER A 62 -6.57 -2.98 -10.49
CA SER A 62 -5.64 -1.87 -10.46
C SER A 62 -4.43 -2.14 -11.34
N PRO A 63 -3.68 -1.08 -11.72
CA PRO A 63 -2.44 -1.25 -12.48
C PRO A 63 -1.26 -1.74 -11.63
N LEU A 64 -1.39 -1.79 -10.30
CA LEU A 64 -0.28 -2.15 -9.42
C LEU A 64 0.43 -3.46 -9.78
N PRO A 65 -0.29 -4.57 -10.02
CA PRO A 65 0.39 -5.83 -10.32
C PRO A 65 1.24 -5.81 -11.59
N LYS A 66 1.05 -4.82 -12.45
CA LYS A 66 1.83 -4.67 -13.69
C LYS A 66 3.15 -3.94 -13.48
N LEU A 67 3.35 -3.33 -12.31
CA LEU A 67 4.57 -2.59 -12.02
C LEU A 67 5.65 -3.53 -11.49
N PRO A 68 6.85 -3.54 -12.10
CA PRO A 68 7.95 -4.38 -11.59
C PRO A 68 8.29 -4.14 -10.14
N ALA A 69 8.26 -2.87 -9.68
CA ALA A 69 8.55 -2.57 -8.28
C ALA A 69 7.50 -3.16 -7.33
N PHE A 70 6.24 -3.21 -7.76
CA PHE A 70 5.19 -3.82 -6.95
C PHE A 70 5.39 -5.33 -6.87
N ALA A 71 5.76 -5.96 -7.98
CA ALA A 71 6.08 -7.40 -7.99
C ALA A 71 7.25 -7.69 -7.05
N ALA A 72 8.28 -6.84 -7.05
CA ALA A 72 9.42 -7.00 -6.15
C ALA A 72 9.01 -6.84 -4.68
N PHE A 73 8.12 -5.88 -4.39
CA PHE A 73 7.58 -5.69 -3.05
C PHE A 73 6.78 -6.91 -2.59
N GLN A 74 5.94 -7.47 -3.45
CA GLN A 74 5.12 -8.64 -3.13
C GLN A 74 5.96 -9.90 -2.93
N SER A 75 7.08 -10.01 -3.65
CA SER A 75 7.96 -11.16 -3.53
C SER A 75 8.62 -11.18 -2.16
N GLY A 76 8.41 -12.27 -1.42
CA GLY A 76 9.01 -12.44 -0.10
C GLY A 76 8.39 -11.61 1.02
N ILE A 77 7.22 -10.98 0.79
CA ILE A 77 6.62 -10.16 1.83
C ILE A 77 6.31 -10.97 3.09
N ARG A 78 5.90 -12.23 2.94
CA ARG A 78 5.57 -13.05 4.11
C ARG A 78 6.79 -13.36 4.95
N GLU A 79 7.95 -13.55 4.33
CA GLU A 79 9.20 -13.80 5.06
C GLU A 79 9.70 -12.54 5.77
N ARG A 80 9.32 -11.35 5.29
CA ARG A 80 9.67 -10.11 5.96
C ARG A 80 8.77 -9.80 7.15
N CYS A 81 7.65 -10.49 7.28
CA CYS A 81 6.62 -10.14 8.26
C CYS A 81 6.67 -10.96 9.53
N ALA A 82 6.50 -10.28 10.67
CA ALA A 82 6.15 -10.91 11.95
C ALA A 82 4.65 -11.20 11.98
N GLU A 83 3.84 -10.30 11.37
CA GLU A 83 2.40 -10.49 11.21
C GLU A 83 2.08 -10.29 9.73
N PRO A 84 1.53 -11.30 9.05
CA PRO A 84 1.32 -11.24 7.61
C PRO A 84 0.26 -10.22 7.20
N PRO A 85 0.26 -9.80 5.92
CA PRO A 85 -0.73 -8.83 5.44
C PRO A 85 -2.16 -9.32 5.55
N VAL A 86 -3.02 -8.42 6.01
CA VAL A 86 -4.46 -8.61 6.03
C VAL A 86 -5.07 -7.45 5.27
N ALA A 87 -5.84 -7.75 4.22
CA ALA A 87 -6.48 -6.76 3.38
C ALA A 87 -7.99 -6.81 3.59
N LYS A 88 -8.60 -5.63 3.79
CA LYS A 88 -10.04 -5.54 3.96
C LYS A 88 -10.57 -4.29 3.24
N GLY A 89 -11.78 -4.40 2.71
CA GLY A 89 -12.47 -3.23 2.18
C GLY A 89 -12.66 -2.19 3.28
N ALA A 90 -12.54 -0.92 2.92
CA ALA A 90 -12.60 0.17 3.87
C ALA A 90 -13.65 1.19 3.45
N THR A 91 -14.34 1.75 4.45
CA THR A 91 -15.32 2.81 4.27
C THR A 91 -14.84 4.03 5.03
N VAL A 92 -14.90 5.21 4.41
CA VAL A 92 -14.56 6.45 5.10
C VAL A 92 -15.67 6.77 6.09
N VAL A 93 -15.31 6.82 7.36
CA VAL A 93 -16.25 7.22 8.42
C VAL A 93 -16.22 8.71 8.63
N GLY A 94 -15.06 9.33 8.43
CA GLY A 94 -14.88 10.76 8.54
C GLY A 94 -13.63 11.17 7.79
N ASN A 95 -13.65 12.41 7.26
CA ASN A 95 -12.50 12.99 6.58
C ASN A 95 -12.43 14.47 6.89
N TYR A 96 -11.27 14.90 7.38
CA TYR A 96 -10.99 16.32 7.54
C TYR A 96 -9.67 16.61 6.85
N ARG A 97 -9.75 17.02 5.58
CA ARG A 97 -8.62 17.47 4.76
C ARG A 97 -7.55 16.42 4.44
N MET A 98 -7.77 15.14 4.83
CA MET A 98 -6.79 14.09 4.57
C MET A 98 -6.85 13.55 3.15
N LEU A 99 -8.03 13.55 2.54
CA LEU A 99 -8.24 12.98 1.21
C LEU A 99 -8.32 14.06 0.12
N GLY A 100 -7.84 15.27 0.39
CA GLY A 100 -7.90 16.36 -0.56
C GLY A 100 -9.29 16.96 -0.76
N GLU A 101 -10.26 16.51 0.04
CA GLU A 101 -11.64 16.98 0.04
C GLU A 101 -11.96 17.56 1.42
N ASN A 102 -12.87 18.48 1.47
CA ASN A 102 -13.27 19.07 2.74
C ASN A 102 -14.42 18.32 3.38
#